data_8fb2390fcbe9b63126f630b77f4287dd
#
_entry.id   8fb2390fcbe9b63126f630b77f4287dd
#
_cell.length_a   1.000
_cell.length_b   1.000
_cell.length_c   1.000
_cell.angle_alpha   90.00
_cell.angle_beta   90.00
_cell.angle_gamma   90.00
#
_symmetry.space_group_name_H-M   'P 1'
#
loop_
_entity.id
_entity.type
_entity.pdbx_description
1 polymer ?
#
loop_
_entity_poly.entity_id
_entity_poly.type
_entity_poly.pdbx_seq_one_letter_code
_entity_poly.pdbx_strand_id
1 'polypeptide(L)'
;MADAPPPQAIKTVPKPRDQHLRDMADCIRFLSMDAVQQAKSGHPGAPMGMADIATVLFRDFMQFDAADPHWFDRDRFVLSNGHASMLL
;
A
#
# COMPACT_ATOMS: atom_id res chain seq x y z
N MET A 1 0.27 -4.92 -44.56
CA MET A 1 -0.58 -5.25 -43.41
C MET A 1 -0.07 -4.50 -42.19
N ALA A 2 -0.94 -3.80 -41.54
CA ALA A 2 -0.53 -3.06 -40.34
C ALA A 2 -0.38 -4.04 -39.20
N ASP A 3 0.72 -3.93 -38.48
CA ASP A 3 0.96 -4.73 -37.32
C ASP A 3 0.11 -4.21 -36.16
N ALA A 4 -0.37 -5.13 -35.36
CA ALA A 4 -1.04 -4.74 -34.15
C ALA A 4 -0.02 -4.07 -33.20
N PRO A 5 -0.39 -2.97 -32.53
CA PRO A 5 0.51 -2.35 -31.60
C PRO A 5 0.81 -3.30 -30.44
N PRO A 6 2.02 -3.27 -29.88
CA PRO A 6 2.31 -4.06 -28.69
C PRO A 6 1.36 -3.67 -27.56
N PRO A 7 1.05 -4.59 -26.64
CA PRO A 7 0.13 -4.30 -25.54
C PRO A 7 0.48 -3.04 -24.73
N GLN A 8 1.76 -2.78 -24.56
CA GLN A 8 2.22 -1.60 -23.83
C GLN A 8 2.01 -0.28 -24.61
N ALA A 9 1.76 -0.37 -25.92
CA ALA A 9 1.47 0.81 -26.72
C ALA A 9 -0.03 1.17 -26.70
N ILE A 10 -0.87 0.30 -26.19
CA ILE A 10 -2.28 0.58 -26.01
C ILE A 10 -2.39 1.56 -24.85
N LYS A 11 -2.81 2.78 -25.19
CA LYS A 11 -2.97 3.80 -24.17
C LYS A 11 -4.15 3.45 -23.28
N THR A 12 -3.85 3.25 -22.02
CA THR A 12 -4.88 3.21 -20.99
C THR A 12 -5.12 4.62 -20.48
N VAL A 13 -6.37 4.95 -20.20
CA VAL A 13 -6.69 6.20 -19.52
C VAL A 13 -6.07 6.11 -18.13
N PRO A 14 -5.25 7.11 -17.69
CA PRO A 14 -4.72 7.09 -16.36
C PRO A 14 -5.84 7.03 -15.33
N LYS A 15 -5.69 6.18 -14.34
CA LYS A 15 -6.66 6.09 -13.26
C LYS A 15 -6.71 7.41 -12.48
N PRO A 16 -7.88 7.88 -12.07
CA PRO A 16 -7.97 8.99 -11.15
C PRO A 16 -7.14 8.73 -9.90
N ARG A 17 -6.65 9.80 -9.28
CA ARG A 17 -5.86 9.70 -8.05
C ARG A 17 -6.57 8.88 -6.97
N ASP A 18 -7.87 9.11 -6.80
CA ASP A 18 -8.65 8.38 -5.80
C ASP A 18 -8.68 6.88 -6.09
N GLN A 19 -8.75 6.50 -7.36
CA GLN A 19 -8.75 5.08 -7.72
C GLN A 19 -7.40 4.44 -7.43
N HIS A 20 -6.29 5.14 -7.68
CA HIS A 20 -4.96 4.65 -7.32
C HIS A 20 -4.85 4.44 -5.81
N LEU A 21 -5.34 5.38 -5.03
CA LEU A 21 -5.30 5.27 -3.57
C LEU A 21 -6.15 4.10 -3.08
N ARG A 22 -7.32 3.88 -3.68
CA ARG A 22 -8.17 2.73 -3.35
C ARG A 22 -7.49 1.42 -3.69
N ASP A 23 -6.87 1.34 -4.86
CA ASP A 23 -6.15 0.13 -5.29
C ASP A 23 -5.01 -0.18 -4.32
N MET A 24 -4.26 0.83 -3.90
CA MET A 24 -3.18 0.66 -2.92
C MET A 24 -3.72 0.19 -1.58
N ALA A 25 -4.81 0.79 -1.10
CA ALA A 25 -5.44 0.40 0.15
C ALA A 25 -5.96 -1.03 0.08
N ASP A 26 -6.55 -1.42 -1.04
CA ASP A 26 -7.02 -2.79 -1.23
C ASP A 26 -5.88 -3.79 -1.28
N CYS A 27 -4.75 -3.42 -1.88
CA CYS A 27 -3.53 -4.25 -1.81
C CYS A 27 -3.09 -4.49 -0.37
N ILE A 28 -3.10 -3.46 0.45
CA ILE A 28 -2.76 -3.58 1.88
C ILE A 28 -3.72 -4.54 2.56
N ARG A 29 -5.02 -4.42 2.29
CA ARG A 29 -6.04 -5.30 2.87
C ARG A 29 -5.82 -6.74 2.50
N PHE A 30 -5.66 -7.03 1.20
CA PHE A 30 -5.50 -8.39 0.72
C PHE A 30 -4.19 -9.00 1.19
N LEU A 31 -3.09 -8.26 1.15
CA LEU A 31 -1.81 -8.76 1.65
C LEU A 31 -1.86 -9.06 3.14
N SER A 32 -2.56 -8.22 3.91
CA SER A 32 -2.74 -8.45 5.34
C SER A 32 -3.56 -9.69 5.62
N MET A 33 -4.66 -9.87 4.88
CA MET A 33 -5.50 -11.07 4.99
C MET A 33 -4.70 -12.33 4.67
N ASP A 34 -3.95 -12.31 3.58
CA ASP A 34 -3.16 -13.46 3.15
C ASP A 34 -2.08 -13.79 4.18
N ALA A 35 -1.42 -12.78 4.71
CA ALA A 35 -0.36 -12.98 5.70
C ALA A 35 -0.91 -13.57 7.00
N VAL A 36 -2.04 -13.07 7.49
CA VAL A 36 -2.70 -13.59 8.69
C VAL A 36 -3.15 -15.04 8.45
N GLN A 37 -3.71 -15.33 7.29
CA GLN A 37 -4.15 -16.67 6.92
C GLN A 37 -2.96 -17.63 6.83
N GLN A 38 -1.88 -17.20 6.24
CA GLN A 38 -0.66 -18.01 6.10
C GLN A 38 -0.04 -18.32 7.47
N ALA A 39 -0.02 -17.34 8.34
CA ALA A 39 0.53 -17.50 9.69
C ALA A 39 -0.43 -18.26 10.62
N LYS A 40 -1.71 -18.34 10.25
CA LYS A 40 -2.79 -18.89 11.10
C LYS A 40 -2.84 -18.21 12.45
N SER A 41 -2.48 -16.93 12.47
CA SER A 41 -2.36 -16.13 13.69
C SER A 41 -2.33 -14.66 13.31
N GLY A 42 -2.85 -13.81 14.16
CA GLY A 42 -2.82 -12.37 13.98
C GLY A 42 -4.21 -11.74 13.94
N HIS A 43 -4.21 -10.42 13.78
CA HIS A 43 -5.42 -9.61 13.82
C HIS A 43 -5.60 -8.85 12.51
N PRO A 44 -6.51 -9.26 11.64
CA PRO A 44 -6.71 -8.57 10.36
C PRO A 44 -7.55 -7.29 10.47
N GLY A 45 -8.27 -7.11 11.58
CA GLY A 45 -9.23 -6.01 11.70
C GLY A 45 -8.62 -4.63 11.56
N ALA A 46 -7.53 -4.35 12.26
CA ALA A 46 -6.87 -3.05 12.18
C ALA A 46 -6.24 -2.79 10.81
N PRO A 47 -5.51 -3.74 10.19
CA PRO A 47 -5.07 -3.57 8.81
C PRO A 47 -6.20 -3.30 7.83
N MET A 48 -7.32 -3.99 7.99
CA MET A 48 -8.49 -3.80 7.12
C MET A 48 -9.08 -2.39 7.30
N GLY A 49 -9.25 -1.96 8.55
CA GLY A 49 -9.87 -0.68 8.86
C GLY A 49 -8.96 0.52 8.65
N MET A 50 -7.65 0.34 8.78
CA MET A 50 -6.67 1.43 8.71
C MET A 50 -5.99 1.55 7.34
N ALA A 51 -6.31 0.68 6.38
CA ALA A 51 -5.61 0.62 5.10
C ALA A 51 -5.69 1.94 4.34
N ASP A 52 -6.85 2.59 4.31
CA ASP A 52 -7.01 3.87 3.62
C ASP A 52 -6.17 4.97 4.28
N ILE A 53 -6.19 5.04 5.60
CA ILE A 53 -5.41 6.03 6.35
C ILE A 53 -3.93 5.81 6.12
N ALA A 54 -3.46 4.58 6.21
CA ALA A 54 -2.06 4.25 6.00
C ALA A 54 -1.61 4.60 4.58
N THR A 55 -2.44 4.31 3.58
CA THR A 55 -2.14 4.62 2.18
C THR A 55 -1.94 6.11 1.99
N VAL A 56 -2.87 6.92 2.46
CA VAL A 56 -2.79 8.38 2.33
C VAL A 56 -1.59 8.92 3.10
N LEU A 57 -1.36 8.44 4.31
CA LEU A 57 -0.25 8.87 5.14
C LEU A 57 1.10 8.63 4.46
N PHE A 58 1.34 7.41 4.00
CA PHE A 58 2.62 7.05 3.37
C PHE A 58 2.77 7.64 1.97
N ARG A 59 1.69 7.78 1.24
CA ARG A 59 1.74 8.27 -0.14
C ARG A 59 1.87 9.78 -0.21
N ASP A 60 1.19 10.53 0.67
CA ASP A 60 1.01 11.96 0.50
C ASP A 60 1.65 12.81 1.60
N PHE A 61 1.86 12.27 2.79
CA PHE A 61 2.27 13.09 3.94
C PHE A 61 3.63 12.75 4.49
N MET A 62 3.96 11.47 4.64
CA MET A 62 5.23 11.08 5.24
C MET A 62 6.39 11.34 4.29
N GLN A 63 7.45 11.94 4.84
CA GLN A 63 8.71 12.15 4.14
C GLN A 63 9.66 11.02 4.52
N PHE A 64 9.91 10.14 3.57
CA PHE A 64 10.81 9.01 3.76
C PHE A 64 11.41 8.60 2.42
N ASP A 65 12.51 7.86 2.49
CA ASP A 65 13.15 7.28 1.32
C ASP A 65 13.32 5.78 1.56
N ALA A 66 12.60 4.97 0.80
CA ALA A 66 12.67 3.53 0.93
C ALA A 66 14.06 2.97 0.59
N ALA A 67 14.81 3.67 -0.26
CA ALA A 67 16.18 3.31 -0.60
C ALA A 67 17.19 3.69 0.49
N ASP A 68 16.82 4.59 1.38
CA ASP A 68 17.63 5.00 2.52
C ASP A 68 16.79 4.99 3.80
N PRO A 69 16.50 3.81 4.34
CA PRO A 69 15.58 3.68 5.47
C PRO A 69 16.12 4.27 6.78
N HIS A 70 17.40 4.62 6.82
CA HIS A 70 18.04 5.22 8.00
C HIS A 70 18.29 6.72 7.83
N TRP A 71 17.76 7.33 6.79
CA TRP A 71 17.87 8.76 6.59
C TRP A 71 17.47 9.52 7.84
N PHE A 72 18.36 10.36 8.35
CA PHE A 72 18.20 10.98 9.65
C PHE A 72 16.96 11.87 9.75
N ASP A 73 16.64 12.61 8.69
CA ASP A 73 15.55 13.58 8.68
C ASP A 73 14.22 12.98 8.20
N ARG A 74 14.12 11.67 8.17
CA ARG A 74 12.90 11.00 7.78
C ARG A 74 11.80 11.13 8.82
N ASP A 75 10.55 11.12 8.38
CA ASP A 75 9.43 10.95 9.29
C ASP A 75 9.45 9.53 9.84
N ARG A 76 9.06 9.39 11.10
CA ARG A 76 9.08 8.11 11.80
C ARG A 76 7.67 7.70 12.15
N PHE A 77 7.30 6.54 11.68
CA PHE A 77 6.00 5.97 11.96
C PHE A 77 6.11 5.08 13.19
N VAL A 78 5.24 5.31 14.17
CA VAL A 78 5.16 4.49 15.38
C VAL A 78 3.77 3.89 15.45
N LEU A 79 3.72 2.56 15.41
CA LEU A 79 2.47 1.82 15.52
C LEU A 79 2.22 1.48 16.98
N SER A 80 1.34 2.23 17.64
CA SER A 80 1.03 1.98 19.05
C SER A 80 0.17 0.72 19.23
N ASN A 81 -0.65 0.38 18.25
CA ASN A 81 -1.45 -0.84 18.25
C ASN A 81 -0.60 -2.01 17.75
N GLY A 82 0.18 -2.60 18.64
CA GLY A 82 1.08 -3.69 18.24
C GLY A 82 0.39 -4.87 17.58
N HIS A 83 -0.86 -5.15 17.95
CA HIS A 83 -1.64 -6.21 17.32
C HIS A 83 -1.98 -5.93 15.85
N ALA A 84 -1.80 -4.71 15.39
CA ALA A 84 -2.02 -4.32 14.01
C ALA A 84 -0.75 -4.37 13.15
N SER A 85 0.28 -5.05 13.61
CA SER A 85 1.61 -5.05 12.97
C SER A 85 1.58 -5.48 11.50
N MET A 86 0.63 -6.30 11.11
CA MET A 86 0.53 -6.75 9.71
C MET A 86 0.24 -5.60 8.75
N LEU A 87 -0.31 -4.48 9.24
CA LEU A 87 -0.51 -3.29 8.43
C LEU A 87 0.82 -2.78 7.84
N LEU A 88 1.88 -2.82 8.62
CA LEU A 88 3.20 -2.37 8.18
C LEU A 88 3.87 -3.37 7.25
#